data_debcc2505dc8956e3c301fb209d812ff
#
_entry.id   debcc2505dc8956e3c301fb209d812ff
#
_cell.length_a   1.000
_cell.length_b   1.000
_cell.length_c   1.000
_cell.angle_alpha   90.00
_cell.angle_beta   90.00
_cell.angle_gamma   90.00
#
_symmetry.space_group_name_H-M   'P 1'
#
loop_
_entity.id
_entity.type
_entity.pdbx_description
1 polymer ?
#
loop_
_entity_poly.entity_id
_entity_poly.type
_entity_poly.pdbx_seq_one_letter_code
_entity_poly.pdbx_strand_id
1 'polypeptide(L)'
;MAAETYEFEPEWVVIEGSEVRAEALLSGQIDATVIDYENVVNVLLQAPGEYHVLISFADQFPGLMGNGFFARAGYIEENPEVIEAMIESLLLTYRRVNDDPDYLFTQAPKFLPGINEDPEKLRQIVDAYVGFNVWDSNGGFTAEAAGLTVDLYVEVGDLEVPAEFETWAVLEPMNNVLERIGRR
;
A
#
# COMPACT_ATOMS: atom_id res chain seq x y z
N MET A 1 16.81 8.70 8.74
CA MET A 1 16.95 8.72 7.26
C MET A 1 16.68 10.10 6.66
N ALA A 2 15.42 10.56 6.41
CA ALA A 2 15.21 11.87 5.76
C ALA A 2 15.82 13.05 6.52
N ALA A 3 15.64 13.14 7.84
CA ALA A 3 16.23 14.19 8.68
C ALA A 3 17.76 14.21 8.61
N GLU A 4 18.41 13.06 8.59
CA GLU A 4 19.85 12.91 8.45
C GLU A 4 20.33 13.27 7.03
N THR A 5 19.59 12.82 5.99
CA THR A 5 19.93 13.09 4.59
C THR A 5 19.84 14.57 4.25
N TYR A 6 18.85 15.27 4.81
CA TYR A 6 18.58 16.67 4.52
C TYR A 6 19.00 17.62 5.65
N GLU A 7 19.71 17.12 6.67
CA GLU A 7 20.31 17.90 7.76
C GLU A 7 19.33 18.84 8.49
N PHE A 8 18.14 18.33 8.85
CA PHE A 8 17.18 19.09 9.65
C PHE A 8 16.81 18.36 10.95
N GLU A 9 16.45 19.10 11.98
CA GLU A 9 16.02 18.58 13.29
C GLU A 9 14.51 18.82 13.47
N PRO A 10 13.64 17.83 13.17
CA PRO A 10 12.21 17.99 13.32
C PRO A 10 11.77 17.85 14.79
N GLU A 11 10.78 18.62 15.19
CA GLU A 11 10.01 18.34 16.40
C GLU A 11 8.93 17.31 16.07
N TRP A 12 9.07 16.10 16.63
CA TRP A 12 8.16 15.01 16.33
C TRP A 12 6.87 15.09 17.14
N VAL A 13 5.73 15.05 16.48
CA VAL A 13 4.40 14.98 17.10
C VAL A 13 3.72 13.69 16.64
N VAL A 14 3.25 12.89 17.60
CA VAL A 14 2.52 11.65 17.31
C VAL A 14 1.04 11.96 17.13
N ILE A 15 0.54 11.75 15.92
CA ILE A 15 -0.88 11.90 15.54
C ILE A 15 -1.32 10.62 14.86
N GLU A 16 -2.31 9.92 15.43
CA GLU A 16 -2.85 8.69 14.87
C GLU A 16 -3.83 8.98 13.72
N GLY A 17 -3.78 8.17 12.67
CA GLY A 17 -4.66 8.28 11.49
C GLY A 17 -4.14 9.25 10.43
N SER A 18 -4.13 8.80 9.17
CA SER A 18 -3.71 9.63 8.03
C SER A 18 -4.63 10.82 7.81
N GLU A 19 -5.93 10.65 7.96
CA GLU A 19 -6.93 11.71 7.83
C GLU A 19 -6.71 12.81 8.86
N VAL A 20 -6.46 12.42 10.13
CA VAL A 20 -6.24 13.39 11.22
C VAL A 20 -4.94 14.16 10.99
N ARG A 21 -3.88 13.49 10.48
CA ARG A 21 -2.64 14.16 10.11
C ARG A 21 -2.82 15.14 8.95
N ALA A 22 -3.63 14.76 7.95
CA ALA A 22 -3.96 15.65 6.83
C ALA A 22 -4.72 16.91 7.30
N GLU A 23 -5.67 16.77 8.22
CA GLU A 23 -6.38 17.89 8.82
C GLU A 23 -5.46 18.78 9.66
N ALA A 24 -4.54 18.18 10.44
CA ALA A 24 -3.55 18.91 11.22
C ALA A 24 -2.60 19.74 10.31
N LEU A 25 -2.20 19.17 9.16
CA LEU A 25 -1.40 19.86 8.15
C LEU A 25 -2.18 21.05 7.54
N LEU A 26 -3.41 20.81 7.06
CA LEU A 26 -4.27 21.82 6.45
C LEU A 26 -4.62 22.97 7.42
N SER A 27 -4.72 22.68 8.72
CA SER A 27 -4.98 23.70 9.75
C SER A 27 -3.72 24.41 10.25
N GLY A 28 -2.53 24.05 9.74
CA GLY A 28 -1.25 24.65 10.16
C GLY A 28 -0.81 24.27 11.57
N GLN A 29 -1.31 23.17 12.12
CA GLN A 29 -0.86 22.63 13.42
C GLN A 29 0.48 21.89 13.31
N ILE A 30 0.79 21.39 12.12
CA ILE A 30 2.07 20.77 11.75
C ILE A 30 2.52 21.27 10.39
N ASP A 31 3.82 21.29 10.16
CA ASP A 31 4.43 21.81 8.93
C ASP A 31 4.61 20.73 7.86
N ALA A 32 4.77 19.47 8.27
CA ALA A 32 4.95 18.31 7.39
C ALA A 32 4.41 17.04 8.03
N THR A 33 4.08 16.06 7.21
CA THR A 33 3.58 14.77 7.71
C THR A 33 3.76 13.65 6.69
N VAL A 34 3.63 12.41 7.15
CA VAL A 34 3.51 11.21 6.32
C VAL A 34 2.04 10.78 6.29
N ILE A 35 1.45 10.73 5.13
CA ILE A 35 0.06 10.32 4.90
C ILE A 35 -0.03 9.38 3.70
N ASP A 36 -1.11 8.60 3.61
CA ASP A 36 -1.39 7.80 2.42
C ASP A 36 -1.76 8.68 1.21
N TYR A 37 -1.67 8.09 0.01
CA TYR A 37 -1.84 8.86 -1.22
C TYR A 37 -3.25 9.44 -1.39
N GLU A 38 -4.27 8.80 -0.86
CA GLU A 38 -5.63 9.35 -0.89
C GLU A 38 -5.70 10.69 -0.14
N ASN A 39 -5.06 10.77 1.02
CA ASN A 39 -4.98 11.99 1.80
C ASN A 39 -4.03 13.02 1.16
N VAL A 40 -2.98 12.58 0.46
CA VAL A 40 -2.17 13.51 -0.38
C VAL A 40 -3.05 14.20 -1.42
N VAL A 41 -3.86 13.44 -2.17
CA VAL A 41 -4.78 14.02 -3.17
C VAL A 41 -5.76 14.98 -2.51
N ASN A 42 -6.32 14.63 -1.34
CA ASN A 42 -7.20 15.52 -0.58
C ASN A 42 -6.55 16.85 -0.22
N VAL A 43 -5.34 16.83 0.32
CA VAL A 43 -4.60 18.03 0.72
C VAL A 43 -4.32 18.91 -0.50
N LEU A 44 -3.84 18.32 -1.61
CA LEU A 44 -3.51 19.07 -2.82
C LEU A 44 -4.75 19.68 -3.50
N LEU A 45 -5.91 19.04 -3.42
CA LEU A 45 -7.16 19.58 -3.95
C LEU A 45 -7.76 20.68 -3.05
N GLN A 46 -7.62 20.58 -1.73
CA GLN A 46 -8.15 21.57 -0.79
C GLN A 46 -7.30 22.84 -0.72
N ALA A 47 -5.99 22.72 -0.91
CA ALA A 47 -5.05 23.87 -0.86
C ALA A 47 -4.09 23.85 -2.06
N PRO A 48 -4.60 24.16 -3.29
CA PRO A 48 -3.82 24.07 -4.51
C PRO A 48 -2.60 25.00 -4.48
N GLY A 49 -1.41 24.42 -4.64
CA GLY A 49 -0.15 25.15 -4.68
C GLY A 49 0.46 25.51 -3.32
N GLU A 50 -0.22 25.21 -2.21
CA GLU A 50 0.31 25.46 -0.86
C GLU A 50 1.17 24.30 -0.36
N TYR A 51 0.89 23.09 -0.79
CA TYR A 51 1.59 21.87 -0.38
C TYR A 51 2.16 21.12 -1.58
N HIS A 52 3.18 20.31 -1.32
CA HIS A 52 3.77 19.42 -2.32
C HIS A 52 4.36 18.17 -1.65
N VAL A 53 4.49 17.09 -2.41
CA VAL A 53 5.12 15.85 -1.96
C VAL A 53 6.63 16.05 -1.95
N LEU A 54 7.25 15.89 -0.79
CA LEU A 54 8.71 15.95 -0.62
C LEU A 54 9.36 14.62 -0.95
N ILE A 55 8.77 13.52 -0.49
CA ILE A 55 9.29 12.17 -0.62
C ILE A 55 8.13 11.23 -0.92
N SER A 56 8.28 10.40 -1.94
CA SER A 56 7.41 9.26 -2.23
C SER A 56 8.11 7.96 -1.79
N PHE A 57 7.47 7.18 -0.94
CA PHE A 57 8.02 5.88 -0.52
C PHE A 57 8.07 4.88 -1.68
N ALA A 58 7.13 4.96 -2.63
CA ALA A 58 7.15 4.13 -3.82
C ALA A 58 8.41 4.37 -4.67
N ASP A 59 8.90 5.61 -4.72
CA ASP A 59 10.09 5.98 -5.47
C ASP A 59 11.38 5.69 -4.69
N GLN A 60 11.37 5.90 -3.37
CA GLN A 60 12.57 5.73 -2.54
C GLN A 60 12.83 4.27 -2.16
N PHE A 61 11.78 3.48 -2.02
CA PHE A 61 11.86 2.09 -1.58
C PHE A 61 11.06 1.19 -2.56
N PRO A 62 11.47 1.10 -3.83
CA PRO A 62 10.79 0.26 -4.81
C PRO A 62 10.82 -1.21 -4.35
N GLY A 63 9.66 -1.85 -4.31
CA GLY A 63 9.51 -3.22 -3.83
C GLY A 63 9.26 -3.37 -2.33
N LEU A 64 9.19 -2.28 -1.56
CA LEU A 64 8.75 -2.34 -0.16
C LEU A 64 7.31 -2.85 -0.07
N MET A 65 7.07 -3.81 0.82
CA MET A 65 5.72 -4.29 1.07
C MET A 65 4.95 -3.30 1.94
N GLY A 66 3.84 -2.76 1.40
CA GLY A 66 2.97 -1.86 2.16
C GLY A 66 1.95 -2.60 3.02
N ASN A 67 1.21 -3.51 2.42
CA ASN A 67 0.14 -4.28 3.07
C ASN A 67 0.15 -5.74 2.61
N GLY A 68 -0.46 -6.61 3.41
CA GLY A 68 -0.59 -8.02 3.10
C GLY A 68 -1.86 -8.64 3.70
N PHE A 69 -2.16 -9.86 3.29
CA PHE A 69 -3.24 -10.64 3.90
C PHE A 69 -2.67 -11.54 4.98
N PHE A 70 -3.31 -11.55 6.12
CA PHE A 70 -2.89 -12.30 7.29
C PHE A 70 -4.00 -13.27 7.70
N ALA A 71 -3.61 -14.50 8.00
CA ALA A 71 -4.51 -15.50 8.55
C ALA A 71 -3.79 -16.34 9.61
N ARG A 72 -4.55 -16.97 10.51
CA ARG A 72 -3.97 -17.93 11.45
C ARG A 72 -3.42 -19.13 10.68
N ALA A 73 -2.25 -19.61 11.03
CA ALA A 73 -1.60 -20.75 10.37
C ALA A 73 -2.53 -21.97 10.27
N GLY A 74 -3.17 -22.37 11.38
CA GLY A 74 -4.12 -23.47 11.38
C GLY A 74 -5.33 -23.26 10.45
N TYR A 75 -5.78 -22.00 10.23
CA TYR A 75 -6.84 -21.72 9.28
C TYR A 75 -6.41 -21.95 7.83
N ILE A 76 -5.17 -21.57 7.50
CA ILE A 76 -4.60 -21.80 6.17
C ILE A 76 -4.50 -23.30 5.89
N GLU A 77 -4.01 -24.08 6.87
CA GLU A 77 -3.86 -25.53 6.76
C GLU A 77 -5.20 -26.27 6.65
N GLU A 78 -6.21 -25.84 7.40
CA GLU A 78 -7.54 -26.43 7.43
C GLU A 78 -8.41 -26.04 6.23
N ASN A 79 -8.12 -24.89 5.57
CA ASN A 79 -8.96 -24.31 4.52
C ASN A 79 -8.17 -23.86 3.27
N PRO A 80 -7.28 -24.70 2.71
CA PRO A 80 -6.42 -24.29 1.61
C PRO A 80 -7.21 -23.84 0.36
N GLU A 81 -8.34 -24.49 0.07
CA GLU A 81 -9.18 -24.13 -1.08
C GLU A 81 -9.81 -22.75 -0.94
N VAL A 82 -10.18 -22.34 0.28
CA VAL A 82 -10.74 -21.00 0.55
C VAL A 82 -9.65 -19.94 0.38
N ILE A 83 -8.45 -20.20 0.87
CA ILE A 83 -7.30 -19.30 0.74
C ILE A 83 -6.93 -19.12 -0.74
N GLU A 84 -6.81 -20.23 -1.49
CA GLU A 84 -6.51 -20.19 -2.92
C GLU A 84 -7.60 -19.46 -3.71
N ALA A 85 -8.88 -19.71 -3.43
CA ALA A 85 -9.98 -19.01 -4.10
C ALA A 85 -9.96 -17.50 -3.84
N MET A 86 -9.63 -17.08 -2.61
CA MET A 86 -9.44 -15.68 -2.26
C MET A 86 -8.28 -15.06 -3.04
N ILE A 87 -7.12 -15.71 -3.05
CA ILE A 87 -5.92 -15.23 -3.77
C ILE A 87 -6.21 -15.13 -5.27
N GLU A 88 -6.83 -16.15 -5.87
CA GLU A 88 -7.20 -16.13 -7.30
C GLU A 88 -8.12 -14.95 -7.63
N SER A 89 -9.14 -14.72 -6.81
CA SER A 89 -10.07 -13.60 -6.99
C SER A 89 -9.37 -12.25 -6.94
N LEU A 90 -8.41 -12.10 -6.01
CA LEU A 90 -7.62 -10.87 -5.87
C LEU A 90 -6.69 -10.68 -7.09
N LEU A 91 -5.92 -11.70 -7.47
CA LEU A 91 -5.00 -11.63 -8.60
C LEU A 91 -5.73 -11.33 -9.91
N LEU A 92 -6.88 -11.97 -10.15
CA LEU A 92 -7.71 -11.68 -11.33
C LEU A 92 -8.25 -10.26 -11.31
N THR A 93 -8.62 -9.74 -10.14
CA THR A 93 -9.06 -8.35 -9.99
C THR A 93 -7.91 -7.38 -10.23
N TYR A 94 -6.72 -7.61 -9.66
CA TYR A 94 -5.54 -6.78 -9.89
C TYR A 94 -5.17 -6.71 -11.36
N ARG A 95 -5.13 -7.86 -12.04
CA ARG A 95 -4.88 -7.94 -13.48
C ARG A 95 -5.92 -7.16 -14.28
N ARG A 96 -7.20 -7.28 -13.88
CA ARG A 96 -8.28 -6.56 -14.55
C ARG A 96 -8.16 -5.06 -14.38
N VAL A 97 -7.79 -4.57 -13.18
CA VAL A 97 -7.58 -3.14 -12.92
C VAL A 97 -6.36 -2.62 -13.67
N ASN A 98 -5.27 -3.39 -13.74
CA ASN A 98 -4.08 -3.00 -14.48
C ASN A 98 -4.32 -2.97 -16.02
N ASP A 99 -5.09 -3.91 -16.54
CA ASP A 99 -5.46 -3.94 -17.95
C ASP A 99 -6.48 -2.85 -18.32
N ASP A 100 -7.36 -2.48 -17.37
CA ASP A 100 -8.46 -1.54 -17.57
C ASP A 100 -8.78 -0.81 -16.26
N PRO A 101 -8.09 0.31 -15.97
CA PRO A 101 -8.35 1.11 -14.76
C PRO A 101 -9.80 1.57 -14.61
N ASP A 102 -10.53 1.74 -15.74
CA ASP A 102 -11.94 2.12 -15.73
C ASP A 102 -12.82 1.05 -15.05
N TYR A 103 -12.36 -0.19 -15.02
CA TYR A 103 -13.05 -1.25 -14.29
C TYR A 103 -13.19 -0.90 -12.79
N LEU A 104 -12.10 -0.50 -12.12
CA LEU A 104 -12.15 -0.10 -10.72
C LEU A 104 -13.00 1.16 -10.54
N PHE A 105 -12.83 2.15 -11.40
CA PHE A 105 -13.61 3.38 -11.40
C PHE A 105 -15.12 3.12 -11.47
N THR A 106 -15.55 2.11 -12.23
CA THR A 106 -16.97 1.75 -12.35
C THR A 106 -17.47 0.82 -11.25
N GLN A 107 -16.57 0.06 -10.59
CA GLN A 107 -16.96 -0.88 -9.53
C GLN A 107 -16.93 -0.25 -8.14
N ALA A 108 -15.92 0.56 -7.82
CA ALA A 108 -15.73 1.12 -6.49
C ALA A 108 -17.00 1.77 -5.91
N PRO A 109 -17.77 2.58 -6.66
CA PRO A 109 -19.01 3.18 -6.16
C PRO A 109 -20.10 2.19 -5.74
N LYS A 110 -20.03 0.95 -6.18
CA LYS A 110 -21.02 -0.08 -5.81
C LYS A 110 -20.78 -0.66 -4.41
N PHE A 111 -19.52 -0.59 -3.95
CA PHE A 111 -19.08 -1.21 -2.69
C PHE A 111 -18.65 -0.19 -1.65
N LEU A 112 -18.25 1.01 -2.09
CA LEU A 112 -17.78 2.10 -1.24
C LEU A 112 -18.71 3.30 -1.39
N PRO A 113 -19.72 3.43 -0.51
CA PRO A 113 -20.64 4.58 -0.53
C PRO A 113 -19.86 5.89 -0.41
N GLY A 114 -20.22 6.87 -1.25
CA GLY A 114 -19.60 8.20 -1.24
C GLY A 114 -18.32 8.34 -2.07
N ILE A 115 -17.67 7.26 -2.49
CA ILE A 115 -16.40 7.34 -3.25
C ILE A 115 -16.54 8.08 -4.58
N ASN A 116 -17.73 8.11 -5.15
CA ASN A 116 -18.05 8.79 -6.42
C ASN A 116 -18.58 10.23 -6.24
N GLU A 117 -18.57 10.78 -5.05
CA GLU A 117 -18.93 12.18 -4.80
C GLU A 117 -17.94 13.13 -5.49
N ASP A 118 -16.68 12.68 -5.61
CA ASP A 118 -15.64 13.37 -6.38
C ASP A 118 -15.00 12.41 -7.40
N PRO A 119 -15.55 12.31 -8.63
CA PRO A 119 -15.03 11.43 -9.67
C PRO A 119 -13.63 11.80 -10.14
N GLU A 120 -13.22 13.05 -10.08
CA GLU A 120 -11.88 13.49 -10.48
C GLU A 120 -10.84 13.01 -9.45
N LYS A 121 -11.13 13.17 -8.17
CA LYS A 121 -10.32 12.61 -7.08
C LYS A 121 -10.15 11.10 -7.21
N LEU A 122 -11.27 10.38 -7.41
CA LEU A 122 -11.22 8.93 -7.60
C LEU A 122 -10.33 8.55 -8.78
N ARG A 123 -10.43 9.27 -9.91
CA ARG A 123 -9.57 9.05 -11.07
C ARG A 123 -8.09 9.22 -10.74
N GLN A 124 -7.74 10.29 -10.07
CA GLN A 124 -6.34 10.57 -9.69
C GLN A 124 -5.78 9.46 -8.77
N ILE A 125 -6.56 8.97 -7.83
CA ILE A 125 -6.16 7.87 -6.93
C ILE A 125 -5.95 6.59 -7.70
N VAL A 126 -6.88 6.19 -8.57
CA VAL A 126 -6.80 4.96 -9.37
C VAL A 126 -5.59 4.99 -10.29
N ASP A 127 -5.40 6.08 -11.02
CA ASP A 127 -4.29 6.23 -11.98
C ASP A 127 -2.93 6.19 -11.25
N ALA A 128 -2.83 6.80 -10.08
CA ALA A 128 -1.62 6.75 -9.26
C ALA A 128 -1.34 5.34 -8.73
N TYR A 129 -2.34 4.64 -8.22
CA TYR A 129 -2.15 3.29 -7.68
C TYR A 129 -1.77 2.29 -8.76
N VAL A 130 -2.30 2.42 -9.97
CA VAL A 130 -1.85 1.67 -11.13
C VAL A 130 -0.41 2.03 -11.49
N GLY A 131 -0.08 3.32 -11.53
CA GLY A 131 1.27 3.82 -11.82
C GLY A 131 2.33 3.35 -10.80
N PHE A 132 1.97 3.25 -9.53
CA PHE A 132 2.83 2.73 -8.46
C PHE A 132 2.87 1.21 -8.38
N ASN A 133 2.16 0.49 -9.26
CA ASN A 133 2.01 -0.96 -9.22
C ASN A 133 1.56 -1.49 -7.84
N VAL A 134 0.65 -0.77 -7.18
CA VAL A 134 0.12 -1.18 -5.86
C VAL A 134 -0.56 -2.54 -5.94
N TRP A 135 -1.16 -2.86 -7.08
CA TRP A 135 -1.83 -4.14 -7.37
C TRP A 135 -0.98 -4.99 -8.32
N ASP A 136 0.09 -5.58 -7.79
CA ASP A 136 0.98 -6.44 -8.58
C ASP A 136 0.22 -7.61 -9.20
N SER A 137 0.41 -7.84 -10.49
CA SER A 137 -0.28 -8.88 -11.27
C SER A 137 0.04 -10.32 -10.84
N ASN A 138 1.09 -10.50 -10.07
CA ASN A 138 1.52 -11.77 -9.46
C ASN A 138 1.46 -11.74 -7.93
N GLY A 139 0.87 -10.69 -7.33
CA GLY A 139 0.63 -10.55 -5.90
C GLY A 139 1.72 -9.81 -5.13
N GLY A 140 2.90 -9.54 -5.73
CA GLY A 140 3.97 -8.74 -5.13
C GLY A 140 4.65 -9.34 -3.88
N PHE A 141 4.12 -10.42 -3.31
CA PHE A 141 4.66 -11.05 -2.11
C PHE A 141 5.79 -12.01 -2.48
N THR A 142 7.02 -11.56 -2.36
CA THR A 142 8.24 -12.33 -2.65
C THR A 142 9.20 -12.29 -1.47
N ALA A 143 10.13 -13.26 -1.41
CA ALA A 143 11.17 -13.25 -0.39
C ALA A 143 12.07 -11.99 -0.48
N GLU A 144 12.28 -11.46 -1.68
CA GLU A 144 13.06 -10.24 -1.90
C GLU A 144 12.33 -9.02 -1.32
N ALA A 145 11.05 -8.80 -1.65
CA ALA A 145 10.25 -7.70 -1.12
C ALA A 145 10.10 -7.79 0.42
N ALA A 146 9.92 -9.02 0.93
CA ALA A 146 9.87 -9.28 2.36
C ALA A 146 11.20 -8.96 3.05
N GLY A 147 12.33 -9.34 2.46
CA GLY A 147 13.67 -9.05 2.96
C GLY A 147 13.91 -7.55 3.06
N LEU A 148 13.64 -6.78 2.01
CA LEU A 148 13.74 -5.31 2.03
C LEU A 148 12.90 -4.69 3.14
N THR A 149 11.69 -5.20 3.36
CA THR A 149 10.80 -4.71 4.40
C THR A 149 11.34 -5.02 5.79
N VAL A 150 11.79 -6.26 6.04
CA VAL A 150 12.39 -6.67 7.32
C VAL A 150 13.65 -5.87 7.62
N ASP A 151 14.53 -5.69 6.63
CA ASP A 151 15.77 -4.92 6.79
C ASP A 151 15.48 -3.47 7.18
N LEU A 152 14.47 -2.85 6.56
CA LEU A 152 14.04 -1.50 6.93
C LEU A 152 13.54 -1.44 8.38
N TYR A 153 12.71 -2.40 8.82
CA TYR A 153 12.20 -2.44 10.20
C TYR A 153 13.31 -2.67 11.25
N VAL A 154 14.37 -3.40 10.87
CA VAL A 154 15.57 -3.54 11.72
C VAL A 154 16.34 -2.22 11.75
N GLU A 155 16.53 -1.57 10.61
CA GLU A 155 17.27 -0.30 10.52
C GLU A 155 16.60 0.82 11.34
N VAL A 156 15.28 0.90 11.32
CA VAL A 156 14.53 1.90 12.11
C VAL A 156 14.30 1.50 13.58
N GLY A 157 14.69 0.28 13.96
CA GLY A 157 14.61 -0.21 15.33
C GLY A 157 13.26 -0.78 15.76
N ASP A 158 12.35 -1.02 14.84
CA ASP A 158 11.06 -1.67 15.11
C ASP A 158 11.19 -3.18 15.27
N LEU A 159 12.24 -3.77 14.69
CA LEU A 159 12.66 -5.15 14.92
C LEU A 159 14.07 -5.18 15.51
N GLU A 160 14.28 -6.00 16.55
CA GLU A 160 15.61 -6.18 17.14
C GLU A 160 16.53 -7.03 16.27
N VAL A 161 15.96 -8.00 15.55
CA VAL A 161 16.67 -8.94 14.67
C VAL A 161 15.85 -9.21 13.42
N PRO A 162 16.49 -9.55 12.28
CA PRO A 162 15.76 -9.97 11.09
C PRO A 162 14.90 -11.21 11.37
N ALA A 163 13.67 -11.19 10.89
CA ALA A 163 12.77 -12.36 10.93
C ALA A 163 12.99 -13.20 9.67
N GLU A 164 13.30 -14.50 9.88
CA GLU A 164 13.42 -15.44 8.77
C GLU A 164 12.10 -15.57 8.02
N PHE A 165 12.13 -15.34 6.69
CA PHE A 165 10.95 -15.26 5.84
C PHE A 165 10.01 -16.46 6.00
N GLU A 166 10.56 -17.66 6.01
CA GLU A 166 9.82 -18.92 6.09
C GLU A 166 9.09 -19.12 7.42
N THR A 167 9.42 -18.32 8.44
CA THR A 167 8.77 -18.44 9.77
C THR A 167 7.42 -17.73 9.85
N TRP A 168 7.15 -16.81 8.93
CA TRP A 168 5.94 -15.99 8.97
C TRP A 168 5.20 -15.88 7.62
N ALA A 169 5.85 -16.29 6.51
CA ALA A 169 5.31 -16.21 5.16
C ALA A 169 4.88 -17.58 4.65
N VAL A 170 3.71 -17.65 4.00
CA VAL A 170 3.18 -18.84 3.35
C VAL A 170 2.94 -18.54 1.89
N LEU A 171 3.84 -18.96 1.01
CA LEU A 171 3.78 -18.71 -0.44
C LEU A 171 3.08 -19.82 -1.23
N GLU A 172 2.94 -21.00 -0.66
CA GLU A 172 2.41 -22.17 -1.37
C GLU A 172 1.04 -21.90 -2.02
N PRO A 173 0.02 -21.37 -1.32
CA PRO A 173 -1.29 -21.11 -1.93
C PRO A 173 -1.21 -20.12 -3.11
N MET A 174 -0.39 -19.09 -2.99
CA MET A 174 -0.19 -18.13 -4.08
C MET A 174 0.51 -18.76 -5.28
N ASN A 175 1.52 -19.60 -5.06
CA ASN A 175 2.21 -20.29 -6.13
C ASN A 175 1.30 -21.27 -6.84
N ASN A 176 0.48 -22.04 -6.12
CA ASN A 176 -0.53 -22.93 -6.71
C ASN A 176 -1.51 -22.18 -7.61
N VAL A 177 -1.99 -21.01 -7.14
CA VAL A 177 -2.86 -20.17 -7.95
C VAL A 177 -2.14 -19.66 -9.19
N LEU A 178 -0.92 -19.14 -9.06
CA LEU A 178 -0.13 -18.61 -10.18
C LEU A 178 0.24 -19.69 -11.21
N GLU A 179 0.46 -20.94 -10.78
CA GLU A 179 0.62 -22.09 -11.69
C GLU A 179 -0.67 -22.35 -12.50
N ARG A 180 -1.83 -22.23 -11.87
CA ARG A 180 -3.15 -22.46 -12.50
C ARG A 180 -3.54 -21.35 -13.46
N ILE A 181 -3.37 -20.07 -13.08
CA ILE A 181 -3.81 -18.92 -13.89
C ILE A 181 -2.69 -18.32 -14.77
N GLY A 182 -1.46 -18.80 -14.64
CA GLY A 182 -0.26 -18.28 -15.29
C GLY A 182 0.31 -17.02 -14.61
N ARG A 183 1.62 -16.79 -14.75
CA ARG A 183 2.28 -15.54 -14.31
C ARG A 183 2.22 -14.50 -15.45
N ARG A 184 2.24 -13.24 -15.09
CA ARG A 184 2.29 -12.10 -16.03
C ARG A 184 3.56 -11.26 -15.83
#